data_c87e8f9b428315a808f15f87aee1ef3a
#
_entry.id   c87e8f9b428315a808f15f87aee1ef3a
#
_cell.length_a   1.000
_cell.length_b   1.000
_cell.length_c   1.000
_cell.angle_alpha   90.00
_cell.angle_beta   90.00
_cell.angle_gamma   90.00
#
_symmetry.space_group_name_H-M   'P 1'
#
loop_
_entity.id
_entity.type
_entity.pdbx_description
1 polymer ?
#
loop_
_entity_poly.entity_id
_entity_poly.type
_entity_poly.pdbx_seq_one_letter_code
_entity_poly.pdbx_strand_id
1 'polypeptide(L)'
;MSQVNLTLNEQALNLTKALKGDSKLRGDWGEERLGRILEDSGFQEGRDYDKQFSYVDEEGAMKRPDCVVRLPRNRNIIIDSKVSLVDYTKYQDSSDRPQKERHLKSHVLSIRNHVKELSRKNYGDLAASLDQVLMFVPIESALMLALDK
;
A
#
# COMPACT_ATOMS: atom_id res chain seq x y z
N MET A 1 -19.91 -8.33 9.89
CA MET A 1 -19.45 -7.53 8.73
C MET A 1 -20.63 -7.32 7.80
N SER A 2 -20.82 -6.11 7.30
CA SER A 2 -21.93 -5.82 6.41
C SER A 2 -21.71 -6.43 5.02
N GLN A 3 -22.80 -6.67 4.29
CA GLN A 3 -22.72 -7.14 2.90
C GLN A 3 -21.96 -6.16 2.00
N VAL A 4 -22.03 -4.86 2.30
CA VAL A 4 -21.31 -3.82 1.56
C VAL A 4 -19.80 -4.05 1.60
N ASN A 5 -19.24 -4.37 2.77
CA ASN A 5 -17.81 -4.62 2.91
C ASN A 5 -17.37 -5.88 2.16
N LEU A 6 -18.18 -6.94 2.18
CA LEU A 6 -17.90 -8.16 1.40
C LEU A 6 -17.90 -7.86 -0.10
N THR A 7 -18.88 -7.10 -0.60
CA THR A 7 -18.95 -6.72 -2.01
C THR A 7 -17.75 -5.88 -2.43
N LEU A 8 -17.31 -4.93 -1.59
CA LEU A 8 -16.13 -4.12 -1.88
C LEU A 8 -14.86 -4.97 -1.93
N ASN A 9 -14.71 -5.94 -1.02
CA ASN A 9 -13.58 -6.86 -1.05
C ASN A 9 -13.56 -7.73 -2.29
N GLU A 10 -14.72 -8.23 -2.73
CA GLU A 10 -14.86 -9.00 -3.96
C GLU A 10 -14.49 -8.17 -5.18
N GLN A 11 -14.97 -6.93 -5.25
CA GLN A 11 -14.65 -6.01 -6.35
C GLN A 11 -13.15 -5.71 -6.39
N ALA A 12 -12.52 -5.47 -5.23
CA ALA A 12 -11.10 -5.23 -5.14
C ALA A 12 -10.30 -6.45 -5.59
N LEU A 13 -10.72 -7.66 -5.19
CA LEU A 13 -10.07 -8.91 -5.59
C LEU A 13 -10.20 -9.14 -7.10
N ASN A 14 -11.38 -8.93 -7.66
CA ASN A 14 -11.62 -9.08 -9.10
C ASN A 14 -10.79 -8.10 -9.91
N LEU A 15 -10.68 -6.85 -9.44
CA LEU A 15 -9.84 -5.85 -10.08
C LEU A 15 -8.37 -6.25 -10.01
N THR A 16 -7.92 -6.75 -8.86
CA THR A 16 -6.54 -7.23 -8.70
C THR A 16 -6.24 -8.37 -9.67
N LYS A 17 -7.17 -9.32 -9.87
CA LYS A 17 -7.03 -10.39 -10.85
C LYS A 17 -6.91 -9.84 -12.26
N ALA A 18 -7.72 -8.86 -12.63
CA ALA A 18 -7.66 -8.23 -13.94
C ALA A 18 -6.35 -7.49 -14.18
N LEU A 19 -5.75 -6.95 -13.13
CA LEU A 19 -4.52 -6.16 -13.20
C LEU A 19 -3.24 -6.95 -12.92
N LYS A 20 -3.34 -8.23 -12.61
CA LYS A 20 -2.17 -9.01 -12.15
C LYS A 20 -1.04 -9.14 -13.16
N GLY A 21 -1.31 -8.92 -14.43
CA GLY A 21 -0.28 -8.92 -15.48
C GLY A 21 0.42 -7.57 -15.68
N ASP A 22 -0.05 -6.50 -15.03
CA ASP A 22 0.47 -5.15 -15.22
C ASP A 22 0.72 -4.47 -13.87
N SER A 23 1.99 -4.33 -13.51
CA SER A 23 2.40 -3.76 -12.22
C SER A 23 2.09 -2.28 -12.10
N LYS A 24 2.12 -1.53 -13.20
CA LYS A 24 1.81 -0.10 -13.19
C LYS A 24 0.32 0.13 -12.88
N LEU A 25 -0.56 -0.60 -13.55
CA LEU A 25 -2.00 -0.50 -13.30
C LEU A 25 -2.36 -0.90 -11.87
N ARG A 26 -1.69 -1.93 -11.33
CA ARG A 26 -1.89 -2.31 -9.92
C ARG A 26 -1.48 -1.20 -8.96
N GLY A 27 -0.34 -0.56 -9.23
CA GLY A 27 0.14 0.55 -8.43
C GLY A 27 -0.83 1.73 -8.48
N ASP A 28 -1.26 2.10 -9.66
CA ASP A 28 -2.22 3.20 -9.86
C ASP A 28 -3.55 2.91 -9.15
N TRP A 29 -4.03 1.69 -9.22
CA TRP A 29 -5.25 1.29 -8.52
C TRP A 29 -5.10 1.41 -7.00
N GLY A 30 -3.97 0.95 -6.44
CA GLY A 30 -3.69 1.05 -5.01
C GLY A 30 -3.64 2.50 -4.55
N GLU A 31 -2.99 3.37 -5.31
CA GLU A 31 -2.92 4.80 -5.02
C GLU A 31 -4.30 5.47 -5.11
N GLU A 32 -5.12 5.09 -6.07
CA GLU A 32 -6.50 5.58 -6.20
C GLU A 32 -7.35 5.17 -4.99
N ARG A 33 -7.22 3.92 -4.54
CA ARG A 33 -7.91 3.44 -3.36
C ARG A 33 -7.51 4.24 -2.12
N LEU A 34 -6.22 4.50 -1.94
CA LEU A 34 -5.73 5.33 -0.84
C LEU A 34 -6.31 6.73 -0.90
N GLY A 35 -6.30 7.37 -2.07
CA GLY A 35 -6.88 8.70 -2.25
C GLY A 35 -8.35 8.76 -1.90
N ARG A 36 -9.12 7.75 -2.29
CA ARG A 36 -10.54 7.67 -1.97
C ARG A 36 -10.79 7.53 -0.47
N ILE A 37 -9.99 6.74 0.23
CA ILE A 37 -10.07 6.60 1.69
C ILE A 37 -9.80 7.94 2.36
N LEU A 38 -8.79 8.67 1.90
CA LEU A 38 -8.46 9.98 2.46
C LEU A 38 -9.59 10.98 2.23
N GLU A 39 -10.17 11.03 1.03
CA GLU A 39 -11.30 11.90 0.71
C GLU A 39 -12.53 11.57 1.57
N ASP A 40 -12.84 10.28 1.70
CA ASP A 40 -13.97 9.83 2.52
C ASP A 40 -13.76 10.14 4.01
N SER A 41 -12.51 10.30 4.43
CA SER A 41 -12.14 10.70 5.80
C SER A 41 -12.14 12.21 6.00
N GLY A 42 -12.48 13.00 4.98
CA GLY A 42 -12.56 14.45 5.05
C GLY A 42 -11.29 15.19 4.64
N PHE A 43 -10.25 14.49 4.17
CA PHE A 43 -9.04 15.11 3.67
C PHE A 43 -9.21 15.56 2.22
N GLN A 44 -8.59 16.68 1.87
CA GLN A 44 -8.66 17.24 0.52
C GLN A 44 -7.27 17.26 -0.11
N GLU A 45 -7.16 16.71 -1.32
CA GLU A 45 -5.91 16.72 -2.08
C GLU A 45 -5.46 18.16 -2.35
N GLY A 46 -4.16 18.40 -2.19
CA GLY A 46 -3.57 19.73 -2.35
C GLY A 46 -3.61 20.59 -1.09
N ARG A 47 -4.60 20.35 -0.21
CA ARG A 47 -4.70 21.06 1.08
C ARG A 47 -4.16 20.20 2.22
N ASP A 48 -4.66 18.98 2.34
CA ASP A 48 -4.36 18.09 3.48
C ASP A 48 -3.36 17.00 3.11
N TYR A 49 -3.27 16.64 1.84
CA TYR A 49 -2.30 15.66 1.36
C TYR A 49 -1.91 15.91 -0.08
N ASP A 50 -0.73 15.41 -0.46
CA ASP A 50 -0.25 15.39 -1.83
C ASP A 50 0.09 13.95 -2.23
N LYS A 51 -0.31 13.57 -3.45
CA LYS A 51 0.09 12.29 -4.07
C LYS A 51 1.36 12.50 -4.86
N GLN A 52 2.23 11.48 -4.89
CA GLN A 52 3.43 11.48 -5.74
C GLN A 52 4.36 12.67 -5.46
N PHE A 53 4.46 13.06 -4.18
CA PHE A 53 5.32 14.17 -3.77
C PHE A 53 6.79 13.79 -3.97
N SER A 54 7.52 14.59 -4.73
CA SER A 54 8.95 14.36 -4.98
C SER A 54 9.80 15.38 -4.24
N TYR A 55 10.89 14.93 -3.64
CA TYR A 55 11.87 15.82 -3.03
C TYR A 55 13.27 15.24 -3.18
N VAL A 56 14.26 16.10 -3.05
CA VAL A 56 15.67 15.70 -3.09
C VAL A 56 16.20 15.69 -1.66
N ASP A 57 16.81 14.58 -1.25
CA ASP A 57 17.37 14.46 0.10
C ASP A 57 18.72 15.21 0.22
N GLU A 58 19.29 15.19 1.42
CA GLU A 58 20.56 15.86 1.69
C GLU A 58 21.73 15.28 0.90
N GLU A 59 21.63 14.03 0.45
CA GLU A 59 22.65 13.36 -0.35
C GLU A 59 22.45 13.57 -1.87
N GLY A 60 21.41 14.30 -2.26
CA GLY A 60 21.11 14.56 -3.66
C GLY A 60 20.27 13.49 -4.34
N ALA A 61 19.79 12.47 -3.62
CA ALA A 61 18.93 11.44 -4.16
C ALA A 61 17.47 11.90 -4.20
N MET A 62 16.78 11.62 -5.30
CA MET A 62 15.35 11.92 -5.41
C MET A 62 14.53 10.85 -4.67
N LYS A 63 13.64 11.30 -3.78
CA LYS A 63 12.69 10.47 -3.07
C LYS A 63 11.27 10.84 -3.47
N ARG A 64 10.43 9.82 -3.62
CA ARG A 64 9.07 10.01 -4.10
C ARG A 64 8.11 9.09 -3.35
N PRO A 65 7.70 9.47 -2.12
CA PRO A 65 6.65 8.71 -1.43
C PRO A 65 5.33 8.79 -2.19
N ASP A 66 4.49 7.77 -2.05
CA ASP A 66 3.21 7.74 -2.75
C ASP A 66 2.26 8.82 -2.26
N CYS A 67 2.30 9.12 -0.96
CA CYS A 67 1.44 10.14 -0.38
C CYS A 67 2.11 10.78 0.84
N VAL A 68 1.96 12.08 0.97
CA VAL A 68 2.36 12.86 2.15
C VAL A 68 1.12 13.54 2.71
N VAL A 69 0.75 13.23 3.95
CA VAL A 69 -0.40 13.84 4.64
C VAL A 69 0.11 14.89 5.61
N ARG A 70 -0.46 16.11 5.53
CA ARG A 70 -0.13 17.21 6.42
C ARG A 70 -0.96 17.13 7.68
N LEU A 71 -0.29 17.15 8.80
CA LEU A 71 -0.90 17.14 10.12
C LEU A 71 -0.80 18.53 10.77
N PRO A 72 -1.61 18.80 11.82
CA PRO A 72 -1.45 20.02 12.60
C PRO A 72 -0.03 20.19 13.13
N ARG A 73 0.37 21.43 13.38
CA ARG A 73 1.69 21.83 13.92
C ARG A 73 2.84 21.55 12.94
N ASN A 74 2.57 21.69 11.62
CA ASN A 74 3.58 21.50 10.57
C ASN A 74 4.24 20.13 10.59
N ARG A 75 3.50 19.07 10.92
CA ARG A 75 4.00 17.70 10.87
C ARG A 75 3.48 17.00 9.62
N ASN A 76 4.25 16.05 9.13
CA ASN A 76 3.88 15.25 7.96
C ASN A 76 3.91 13.76 8.29
N ILE A 77 2.97 13.02 7.70
CA ILE A 77 2.98 11.56 7.72
C ILE A 77 3.15 11.07 6.28
N ILE A 78 4.02 10.09 6.09
CA ILE A 78 4.27 9.49 4.79
C ILE A 78 3.52 8.18 4.71
N ILE A 79 2.79 7.98 3.61
CA ILE A 79 2.08 6.73 3.32
C ILE A 79 2.62 6.16 2.03
N ASP A 80 2.99 4.88 2.04
CA ASP A 80 3.46 4.16 0.88
C ASP A 80 2.52 2.97 0.62
N SER A 81 1.99 2.88 -0.61
CA SER A 81 1.01 1.88 -1.00
C SER A 81 1.56 0.83 -1.96
N LYS A 82 2.87 0.77 -2.16
CA LYS A 82 3.50 -0.14 -3.15
C LYS A 82 3.62 -1.57 -2.64
N VAL A 83 2.52 -2.25 -2.51
CA VAL A 83 2.48 -3.65 -2.09
C VAL A 83 2.10 -4.54 -3.27
N SER A 84 2.91 -5.56 -3.55
CA SER A 84 2.57 -6.56 -4.55
C SER A 84 1.48 -7.50 -4.01
N LEU A 85 0.41 -7.67 -4.79
CA LEU A 85 -0.69 -8.56 -4.45
C LEU A 85 -0.73 -9.80 -5.35
N VAL A 86 0.31 -10.00 -6.16
CA VAL A 86 0.37 -11.12 -7.12
C VAL A 86 0.28 -12.46 -6.42
N ASP A 87 1.10 -12.67 -5.40
CA ASP A 87 1.12 -13.94 -4.66
C ASP A 87 -0.16 -14.16 -3.87
N TYR A 88 -0.77 -13.10 -3.34
CA TYR A 88 -2.07 -13.17 -2.70
C TYR A 88 -3.15 -13.64 -3.68
N THR A 89 -3.16 -13.09 -4.89
CA THR A 89 -4.11 -13.49 -5.94
C THR A 89 -3.91 -14.95 -6.33
N LYS A 90 -2.67 -15.39 -6.49
CA LYS A 90 -2.35 -16.79 -6.78
C LYS A 90 -2.79 -17.71 -5.65
N TYR A 91 -2.61 -17.30 -4.40
CA TYR A 91 -3.09 -18.03 -3.24
C TYR A 91 -4.61 -18.22 -3.31
N GLN A 92 -5.36 -17.16 -3.62
CA GLN A 92 -6.82 -17.24 -3.73
C GLN A 92 -7.28 -18.14 -4.89
N ASP A 93 -6.54 -18.15 -5.99
CA ASP A 93 -6.90 -18.92 -7.19
C ASP A 93 -6.51 -20.41 -7.09
N SER A 94 -5.62 -20.76 -6.16
CA SER A 94 -5.13 -22.13 -6.03
C SER A 94 -6.13 -23.01 -5.27
N SER A 95 -6.43 -24.18 -5.82
CA SER A 95 -7.23 -25.22 -5.14
C SER A 95 -6.34 -26.32 -4.57
N ASP A 96 -5.13 -26.48 -5.06
CA ASP A 96 -4.15 -27.45 -4.62
C ASP A 96 -3.42 -26.95 -3.37
N ARG A 97 -3.48 -27.74 -2.30
CA ARG A 97 -2.93 -27.33 -1.00
C ARG A 97 -1.43 -27.03 -1.02
N PRO A 98 -0.55 -27.86 -1.62
CA PRO A 98 0.87 -27.52 -1.69
C PRO A 98 1.17 -26.24 -2.45
N GLN A 99 0.48 -25.93 -3.56
CA GLN A 99 0.61 -24.69 -4.29
C GLN A 99 0.12 -23.50 -3.47
N LYS A 100 -1.01 -23.67 -2.81
CA LYS A 100 -1.60 -22.65 -1.94
C LYS A 100 -0.62 -22.24 -0.83
N GLU A 101 0.02 -23.22 -0.20
CA GLU A 101 1.03 -22.95 0.83
C GLU A 101 2.26 -22.22 0.28
N ARG A 102 2.71 -22.55 -0.93
CA ARG A 102 3.82 -21.84 -1.58
C ARG A 102 3.47 -20.40 -1.86
N HIS A 103 2.28 -20.14 -2.38
CA HIS A 103 1.85 -18.76 -2.66
C HIS A 103 1.67 -17.97 -1.37
N LEU A 104 1.21 -18.61 -0.30
CA LEU A 104 1.13 -17.97 1.02
C LEU A 104 2.51 -17.55 1.52
N LYS A 105 3.50 -18.42 1.44
CA LYS A 105 4.88 -18.10 1.84
C LYS A 105 5.45 -16.96 1.02
N SER A 106 5.23 -16.98 -0.30
CA SER A 106 5.68 -15.91 -1.19
C SER A 106 5.01 -14.59 -0.86
N HIS A 107 3.72 -14.62 -0.54
CA HIS A 107 2.98 -13.42 -0.13
C HIS A 107 3.53 -12.83 1.17
N VAL A 108 3.73 -13.65 2.19
CA VAL A 108 4.31 -13.22 3.48
C VAL A 108 5.69 -12.62 3.26
N LEU A 109 6.53 -13.26 2.44
CA LEU A 109 7.86 -12.77 2.11
C LEU A 109 7.81 -11.44 1.37
N SER A 110 6.88 -11.28 0.44
CA SER A 110 6.67 -10.03 -0.30
C SER A 110 6.34 -8.87 0.64
N ILE A 111 5.41 -9.06 1.57
CA ILE A 111 5.05 -8.06 2.57
C ILE A 111 6.26 -7.73 3.45
N ARG A 112 6.96 -8.75 3.92
CA ARG A 112 8.14 -8.57 4.78
C ARG A 112 9.26 -7.80 4.09
N ASN A 113 9.53 -8.12 2.83
CA ASN A 113 10.54 -7.41 2.04
C ASN A 113 10.14 -5.96 1.81
N HIS A 114 8.86 -5.70 1.57
CA HIS A 114 8.37 -4.33 1.40
C HIS A 114 8.57 -3.50 2.66
N VAL A 115 8.27 -4.07 3.83
CA VAL A 115 8.53 -3.40 5.11
C VAL A 115 10.01 -3.08 5.27
N LYS A 116 10.90 -4.00 4.93
CA LYS A 116 12.35 -3.76 4.98
C LYS A 116 12.78 -2.66 4.04
N GLU A 117 12.26 -2.63 2.82
CA GLU A 117 12.56 -1.58 1.84
C GLU A 117 12.12 -0.21 2.34
N LEU A 118 10.92 -0.11 2.92
CA LEU A 118 10.43 1.14 3.49
C LEU A 118 11.31 1.63 4.63
N SER A 119 11.78 0.73 5.49
CA SER A 119 12.66 1.11 6.59
C SER A 119 14.01 1.64 6.11
N ARG A 120 14.47 1.24 4.92
CA ARG A 120 15.73 1.69 4.32
C ARG A 120 15.61 3.01 3.59
N LYS A 121 14.41 3.38 3.13
CA LYS A 121 14.21 4.60 2.33
C LYS A 121 14.44 5.89 3.11
N ASN A 122 14.41 5.84 4.43
CA ASN A 122 14.71 6.96 5.31
C ASN A 122 13.95 8.24 4.95
N TYR A 123 12.63 8.15 4.86
CA TYR A 123 11.77 9.32 4.61
C TYR A 123 11.78 10.32 5.78
N GLY A 124 12.39 9.96 6.93
CA GLY A 124 12.54 10.86 8.08
C GLY A 124 13.35 12.10 7.80
N ASP A 125 14.11 12.15 6.69
CA ASP A 125 14.85 13.34 6.24
C ASP A 125 13.95 14.41 5.62
N LEU A 126 12.69 14.09 5.28
CA LEU A 126 11.73 15.11 4.86
C LEU A 126 11.42 16.03 6.04
N ALA A 127 11.55 17.34 5.81
CA ALA A 127 11.32 18.33 6.86
C ALA A 127 9.95 18.15 7.54
N ALA A 128 9.93 18.16 8.88
CA ALA A 128 8.73 18.00 9.70
C ALA A 128 8.00 16.65 9.52
N SER A 129 8.66 15.64 8.94
CA SER A 129 8.13 14.30 8.85
C SER A 129 8.17 13.59 10.21
N LEU A 130 7.22 12.72 10.46
CA LEU A 130 7.25 11.82 11.63
C LEU A 130 8.24 10.69 11.37
N ASP A 131 8.74 10.09 12.45
CA ASP A 131 9.72 8.97 12.36
C ASP A 131 9.10 7.67 11.82
N GLN A 132 7.82 7.68 11.52
CA GLN A 132 7.09 6.52 11.04
C GLN A 132 6.57 6.72 9.64
N VAL A 133 6.61 5.65 8.85
CA VAL A 133 5.99 5.58 7.53
C VAL A 133 4.84 4.58 7.62
N LEU A 134 3.68 4.97 7.14
CA LEU A 134 2.52 4.08 7.08
C LEU A 134 2.56 3.29 5.77
N MET A 135 2.43 1.99 5.88
CA MET A 135 2.29 1.11 4.71
C MET A 135 0.81 0.83 4.48
N PHE A 136 0.32 1.22 3.31
CA PHE A 136 -1.06 0.98 2.92
C PHE A 136 -1.17 -0.32 2.12
N VAL A 137 -2.02 -1.23 2.59
CA VAL A 137 -2.33 -2.48 1.89
C VAL A 137 -3.78 -2.40 1.40
N PRO A 138 -4.03 -2.32 0.08
CA PRO A 138 -5.35 -1.99 -0.45
C PRO A 138 -6.41 -3.10 -0.28
N ILE A 139 -6.01 -4.30 0.11
CA ILE A 139 -6.93 -5.41 0.40
C ILE A 139 -6.70 -5.89 1.83
N GLU A 140 -7.71 -5.68 2.69
CA GLU A 140 -7.61 -6.01 4.11
C GLU A 140 -7.27 -7.49 4.37
N SER A 141 -7.92 -8.40 3.66
CA SER A 141 -7.69 -9.83 3.83
C SER A 141 -6.25 -10.25 3.45
N ALA A 142 -5.61 -9.54 2.52
CA ALA A 142 -4.22 -9.79 2.16
C ALA A 142 -3.28 -9.42 3.31
N LEU A 143 -3.54 -8.30 3.99
CA LEU A 143 -2.77 -7.89 5.17
C LEU A 143 -2.98 -8.88 6.32
N MET A 144 -4.21 -9.22 6.62
CA MET A 144 -4.53 -10.13 7.73
C MET A 144 -3.90 -11.51 7.53
N LEU A 145 -3.91 -12.01 6.30
CA LEU A 145 -3.28 -13.29 5.98
C LEU A 145 -1.77 -13.26 6.25
N ALA A 146 -1.11 -12.16 5.94
CA ALA A 146 0.32 -12.00 6.19
C ALA A 146 0.65 -11.86 7.68
N LEU A 147 -0.21 -11.19 8.46
CA LEU A 147 0.00 -10.98 9.89
C LEU A 147 -0.19 -12.25 10.72
N ASP A 148 -0.99 -13.19 10.25
CA ASP A 148 -1.25 -14.46 10.94
C ASP A 148 -0.07 -15.44 10.84
N LYS A 149 0.98 -15.13 10.11
CA LYS A 149 2.18 -15.93 9.88
C LYS A 149 3.42 -15.17 10.33
#